data_613de0172bf871afd01d7b3deb65fd89
#
_entry.id   613de0172bf871afd01d7b3deb65fd89
#
_cell.length_a   1.000
_cell.length_b   1.000
_cell.length_c   1.000
_cell.angle_alpha   90.00
_cell.angle_beta   90.00
_cell.angle_gamma   90.00
#
_symmetry.space_group_name_H-M   'P 1'
#
loop_
_entity.id
_entity.type
_entity.pdbx_description
1 polymer ?
#
loop_
_entity_poly.entity_id
_entity_poly.type
_entity_poly.pdbx_seq_one_letter_code
_entity_poly.pdbx_strand_id
1 'polypeptide(L)'
;MFLIVGLGNPGAKYERTRHNSGVMALTELAGAVAFRRRGSALVAESRLAGHRVVFAIPQRFMNVSGGPVKEVAGFFKIPPQRTIVLFDDLELEFGTIRLPVLGDHGHNGLRSITKVFGADYVRAGLGIGRPPGRMPVADFVLKPFTKAEQPQLPIMWADMADKVTRFITTSET
;
A
#
# COMPACT_ATOMS: atom_id res chain seq x y z
N MET A 1 18.27 -2.20 0.44
CA MET A 1 17.22 -1.53 -0.35
C MET A 1 15.87 -2.15 0.00
N PHE A 2 14.86 -1.32 0.19
CA PHE A 2 13.47 -1.77 0.42
C PHE A 2 12.59 -1.41 -0.77
N LEU A 3 11.58 -2.24 -1.00
CA LEU A 3 10.50 -1.95 -1.93
C LEU A 3 9.28 -1.56 -1.10
N ILE A 4 8.65 -0.44 -1.43
CA ILE A 4 7.44 0.02 -0.78
C ILE A 4 6.35 0.14 -1.83
N VAL A 5 5.29 -0.64 -1.67
CA VAL A 5 4.21 -0.76 -2.65
C VAL A 5 2.95 -0.11 -2.10
N GLY A 6 2.30 0.73 -2.90
CA GLY A 6 0.97 1.23 -2.58
C GLY A 6 -0.07 0.55 -3.46
N LEU A 7 -1.03 -0.14 -2.85
CA LEU A 7 -2.08 -0.83 -3.61
C LEU A 7 -3.25 0.08 -3.94
N GLY A 8 -3.78 -0.09 -5.14
CA GLY A 8 -4.95 0.61 -5.63
C GLY A 8 -5.28 0.17 -7.05
N ASN A 9 -6.45 0.54 -7.51
CA ASN A 9 -6.85 0.33 -8.90
C ASN A 9 -6.35 1.49 -9.75
N PRO A 10 -5.85 1.26 -10.97
CA PRO A 10 -5.41 2.35 -11.85
C PRO A 10 -6.61 3.10 -12.42
N GLY A 11 -6.38 4.37 -12.75
CA GLY A 11 -7.36 5.23 -13.38
C GLY A 11 -7.98 6.26 -12.44
N ALA A 12 -8.33 7.42 -13.00
CA ALA A 12 -8.88 8.55 -12.25
C ALA A 12 -10.17 8.21 -11.50
N LYS A 13 -10.95 7.27 -12.04
CA LYS A 13 -12.20 6.80 -11.43
C LYS A 13 -11.99 6.26 -10.01
N TYR A 14 -10.83 5.67 -9.72
CA TYR A 14 -10.57 4.98 -8.46
C TYR A 14 -9.66 5.75 -7.50
N GLU A 15 -9.06 6.85 -7.94
CA GLU A 15 -7.94 7.48 -7.22
C GLU A 15 -8.31 7.99 -5.82
N ARG A 16 -9.58 8.25 -5.54
CA ARG A 16 -10.04 8.74 -4.24
C ARG A 16 -10.85 7.72 -3.45
N THR A 17 -10.92 6.49 -3.93
CA THR A 17 -11.66 5.44 -3.22
C THR A 17 -10.85 4.88 -2.05
N ARG A 18 -11.54 4.28 -1.07
CA ARG A 18 -10.89 3.62 0.06
C ARG A 18 -9.88 2.57 -0.39
N HIS A 19 -10.20 1.86 -1.48
CA HIS A 19 -9.34 0.80 -2.02
C HIS A 19 -8.00 1.35 -2.53
N ASN A 20 -7.91 2.65 -2.78
CA ASN A 20 -6.68 3.31 -3.20
C ASN A 20 -5.93 3.98 -2.03
N SER A 21 -6.28 3.65 -0.79
CA SER A 21 -5.57 4.16 0.39
C SER A 21 -4.07 3.90 0.34
N GLY A 22 -3.68 2.72 -0.12
CA GLY A 22 -2.26 2.39 -0.26
C GLY A 22 -1.54 3.32 -1.20
N VAL A 23 -2.14 3.64 -2.35
CA VAL A 23 -1.57 4.59 -3.32
C VAL A 23 -1.50 5.99 -2.73
N MET A 24 -2.57 6.44 -2.07
CA MET A 24 -2.60 7.77 -1.45
C MET A 24 -1.51 7.92 -0.38
N ALA A 25 -1.37 6.92 0.49
CA ALA A 25 -0.36 6.94 1.54
C ALA A 25 1.05 6.89 0.96
N LEU A 26 1.26 6.06 -0.07
CA LEU A 26 2.56 5.97 -0.74
C LEU A 26 2.96 7.28 -1.38
N THR A 27 2.02 7.94 -2.03
CA THR A 27 2.26 9.23 -2.70
C THR A 27 2.72 10.29 -1.70
N GLU A 28 2.09 10.34 -0.52
CA GLU A 28 2.52 11.24 0.55
C GLU A 28 3.92 10.89 1.06
N LEU A 29 4.19 9.61 1.27
CA LEU A 29 5.49 9.13 1.73
C LEU A 29 6.59 9.45 0.71
N ALA A 30 6.30 9.29 -0.57
CA ALA A 30 7.26 9.51 -1.65
C ALA A 30 7.56 11.00 -1.86
N GLY A 31 6.61 11.89 -1.57
CA GLY A 31 6.80 13.32 -1.77
C GLY A 31 6.91 13.71 -3.23
N ALA A 32 7.86 14.56 -3.55
CA ALA A 32 7.99 15.18 -4.88
C ALA A 32 8.77 14.32 -5.90
N VAL A 33 8.95 13.03 -5.66
CA VAL A 33 9.65 12.16 -6.60
C VAL A 33 8.85 11.93 -7.88
N ALA A 34 9.54 11.76 -9.00
CA ALA A 34 8.91 11.47 -10.27
C ALA A 34 8.80 9.96 -10.47
N PHE A 35 7.58 9.48 -10.68
CA PHE A 35 7.33 8.07 -11.02
C PHE A 35 7.47 7.87 -12.51
N ARG A 36 8.03 6.72 -12.91
CA ARG A 36 8.15 6.30 -14.30
C ARG A 36 7.55 4.92 -14.48
N ARG A 37 6.96 4.71 -15.65
CA ARG A 37 6.42 3.38 -15.97
C ARG A 37 7.55 2.38 -16.20
N ARG A 38 7.44 1.24 -15.52
CA ARG A 38 8.33 0.10 -15.71
C ARG A 38 7.46 -1.15 -15.72
N GLY A 39 7.28 -1.74 -16.89
CA GLY A 39 6.41 -2.90 -17.03
C GLY A 39 4.98 -2.57 -16.60
N SER A 40 4.46 -3.30 -15.64
CA SER A 40 3.10 -3.14 -15.14
C SER A 40 3.00 -2.31 -13.84
N ALA A 41 4.00 -1.48 -13.56
CA ALA A 41 3.99 -0.61 -12.38
C ALA A 41 4.56 0.78 -12.71
N LEU A 42 4.18 1.77 -11.90
CA LEU A 42 4.88 3.04 -11.82
C LEU A 42 5.89 2.92 -10.69
N VAL A 43 7.13 3.31 -10.94
CA VAL A 43 8.22 3.19 -9.96
C VAL A 43 9.01 4.48 -9.80
N ALA A 44 9.57 4.66 -8.61
CA ALA A 44 10.48 5.76 -8.33
C ALA A 44 11.54 5.29 -7.34
N GLU A 45 12.81 5.57 -7.65
CA GLU A 45 13.91 5.28 -6.73
C GLU A 45 14.13 6.50 -5.86
N SER A 46 14.35 6.29 -4.56
CA SER A 46 14.49 7.39 -3.60
C SER A 46 15.25 6.91 -2.36
N ARG A 47 15.19 7.72 -1.30
CA ARG A 47 15.73 7.40 0.02
C ARG A 47 14.73 7.78 1.10
N LEU A 48 14.69 6.99 2.16
CA LEU A 48 13.96 7.29 3.39
C LEU A 48 14.93 7.16 4.55
N ALA A 49 15.09 8.23 5.32
CA ALA A 49 16.02 8.26 6.46
C ALA A 49 17.42 7.76 6.06
N GLY A 50 17.87 8.11 4.85
CA GLY A 50 19.17 7.71 4.31
C GLY A 50 19.23 6.32 3.69
N HIS A 51 18.18 5.52 3.79
CA HIS A 51 18.13 4.17 3.24
C HIS A 51 17.55 4.19 1.81
N ARG A 52 18.15 3.42 0.91
CA ARG A 52 17.66 3.32 -0.47
C ARG A 52 16.33 2.59 -0.51
N VAL A 53 15.37 3.16 -1.23
CA VAL A 53 14.04 2.57 -1.42
C VAL A 53 13.59 2.68 -2.86
N VAL A 54 12.71 1.77 -3.26
CA VAL A 54 11.95 1.84 -4.50
C VAL A 54 10.48 1.96 -4.12
N PHE A 55 9.80 2.98 -4.60
CA PHE A 55 8.36 3.11 -4.50
C PHE A 55 7.72 2.50 -5.73
N ALA A 56 6.66 1.73 -5.56
CA ALA A 56 5.97 1.11 -6.69
C ALA A 56 4.44 1.19 -6.53
N ILE A 57 3.78 1.51 -7.63
CA ILE A 57 2.32 1.54 -7.72
C ILE A 57 1.92 0.59 -8.85
N PRO A 58 1.34 -0.58 -8.53
CA PRO A 58 0.87 -1.51 -9.57
C PRO A 58 -0.15 -0.83 -10.50
N GLN A 59 -0.03 -1.10 -11.79
CA GLN A 59 -0.89 -0.52 -12.82
C GLN A 59 -1.82 -1.58 -13.44
N ARG A 60 -2.32 -2.47 -12.60
CA ARG A 60 -3.34 -3.46 -12.92
C ARG A 60 -4.42 -3.41 -11.85
N PHE A 61 -5.58 -3.99 -12.11
CA PHE A 61 -6.66 -4.03 -11.12
C PHE A 61 -6.20 -4.81 -9.88
N MET A 62 -6.82 -4.46 -8.75
CA MET A 62 -6.41 -4.90 -7.41
C MET A 62 -6.21 -6.42 -7.32
N ASN A 63 -7.11 -7.21 -7.91
CA ASN A 63 -7.07 -8.66 -7.82
C ASN A 63 -5.90 -9.31 -8.59
N VAL A 64 -5.14 -8.55 -9.35
CA VAL A 64 -3.96 -9.03 -10.07
C VAL A 64 -2.71 -8.21 -9.73
N SER A 65 -2.66 -7.67 -8.51
CA SER A 65 -1.51 -6.88 -8.03
C SER A 65 -0.22 -7.68 -7.89
N GLY A 66 -0.31 -8.98 -7.75
CA GLY A 66 0.86 -9.84 -7.49
C GLY A 66 1.90 -9.84 -8.61
N GLY A 67 1.46 -9.87 -9.87
CA GLY A 67 2.35 -9.85 -11.02
C GLY A 67 3.25 -8.61 -11.02
N PRO A 68 2.67 -7.40 -10.95
CA PRO A 68 3.46 -6.17 -10.88
C PRO A 68 4.45 -6.13 -9.71
N VAL A 69 4.04 -6.56 -8.52
CA VAL A 69 4.93 -6.58 -7.34
C VAL A 69 6.11 -7.51 -7.56
N LYS A 70 5.83 -8.74 -8.03
CA LYS A 70 6.89 -9.72 -8.30
C LYS A 70 7.86 -9.21 -9.37
N GLU A 71 7.35 -8.57 -10.41
CA GLU A 71 8.14 -8.03 -11.50
C GLU A 71 9.11 -6.95 -11.01
N VAL A 72 8.62 -5.98 -10.21
CA VAL A 72 9.45 -4.90 -9.67
C VAL A 72 10.49 -5.45 -8.70
N ALA A 73 10.07 -6.30 -7.78
CA ALA A 73 10.97 -6.90 -6.79
C ALA A 73 12.08 -7.70 -7.48
N GLY A 74 11.75 -8.45 -8.52
CA GLY A 74 12.74 -9.21 -9.30
C GLY A 74 13.73 -8.32 -10.03
N PHE A 75 13.24 -7.24 -10.63
CA PHE A 75 14.10 -6.30 -11.34
C PHE A 75 15.14 -5.65 -10.43
N PHE A 76 14.71 -5.19 -9.24
CA PHE A 76 15.62 -4.55 -8.28
C PHE A 76 16.28 -5.53 -7.33
N LYS A 77 15.97 -6.84 -7.45
CA LYS A 77 16.52 -7.91 -6.61
C LYS A 77 16.22 -7.67 -5.12
N ILE A 78 14.99 -7.30 -4.83
CA ILE A 78 14.52 -7.05 -3.48
C ILE A 78 13.71 -8.25 -2.99
N PRO A 79 14.10 -8.90 -1.88
CA PRO A 79 13.38 -10.06 -1.38
C PRO A 79 12.06 -9.67 -0.70
N PRO A 80 11.13 -10.62 -0.51
CA PRO A 80 9.89 -10.36 0.20
C PRO A 80 10.07 -9.72 1.58
N GLN A 81 11.08 -10.15 2.33
CA GLN A 81 11.34 -9.63 3.67
C GLN A 81 11.68 -8.14 3.70
N ARG A 82 12.05 -7.57 2.54
CA ARG A 82 12.33 -6.15 2.38
C ARG A 82 11.30 -5.45 1.50
N THR A 83 10.14 -6.06 1.33
CA THR A 83 9.01 -5.51 0.57
C THR A 83 7.88 -5.17 1.54
N ILE A 84 7.50 -3.90 1.58
CA ILE A 84 6.41 -3.39 2.42
C ILE A 84 5.25 -3.02 1.51
N VAL A 85 4.07 -3.56 1.80
CA VAL A 85 2.86 -3.33 0.99
C VAL A 85 1.83 -2.57 1.81
N LEU A 86 1.49 -1.37 1.36
CA LEU A 86 0.48 -0.51 1.98
C LEU A 86 -0.88 -0.85 1.40
N PHE A 87 -1.84 -1.15 2.28
CA PHE A 87 -3.17 -1.57 1.83
C PHE A 87 -4.28 -1.07 2.76
N ASP A 88 -5.50 -0.99 2.25
CA ASP A 88 -6.71 -0.65 3.00
C ASP A 88 -7.17 -1.85 3.82
N ASP A 89 -7.22 -1.70 5.13
CA ASP A 89 -7.51 -2.81 6.05
C ASP A 89 -8.89 -2.63 6.70
N LEU A 90 -9.82 -3.52 6.34
CA LEU A 90 -11.17 -3.56 6.90
C LEU A 90 -11.19 -4.00 8.37
N GLU A 91 -10.17 -4.73 8.80
CA GLU A 91 -10.08 -5.27 10.16
C GLU A 91 -9.62 -4.23 11.18
N LEU A 92 -9.14 -3.07 10.71
CA LEU A 92 -8.70 -1.98 11.57
C LEU A 92 -9.71 -0.84 11.52
N GLU A 93 -10.01 -0.25 12.69
CA GLU A 93 -10.85 0.94 12.75
C GLU A 93 -10.24 2.06 11.90
N PHE A 94 -11.12 2.91 11.36
CA PHE A 94 -10.69 4.03 10.56
C PHE A 94 -9.65 4.88 11.31
N GLY A 95 -8.56 5.18 10.62
CA GLY A 95 -7.47 5.99 11.19
C GLY A 95 -6.40 5.20 11.93
N THR A 96 -6.62 3.91 12.19
CA THR A 96 -5.63 3.05 12.84
C THR A 96 -4.62 2.56 11.82
N ILE A 97 -3.34 2.60 12.17
CA ILE A 97 -2.25 2.10 11.33
C ILE A 97 -1.60 0.93 12.05
N ARG A 98 -1.38 -0.17 11.34
CA ARG A 98 -0.65 -1.32 11.90
C ARG A 98 0.43 -1.79 10.94
N LEU A 99 1.63 -1.98 11.48
CA LEU A 99 2.78 -2.46 10.74
C LEU A 99 3.67 -3.29 11.68
N PRO A 100 3.87 -4.61 11.46
CA PRO A 100 3.24 -5.38 10.38
C PRO A 100 1.85 -5.91 10.75
N VAL A 101 1.08 -6.24 9.71
CA VAL A 101 -0.15 -7.00 9.84
C VAL A 101 0.17 -8.45 9.50
N LEU A 102 -0.41 -9.40 10.24
CA LEU A 102 -0.27 -10.82 9.97
C LEU A 102 -1.46 -11.31 9.13
N GLY A 103 -1.18 -12.01 8.03
CA GLY A 103 -2.21 -12.53 7.14
C GLY A 103 -2.73 -11.49 6.16
N ASP A 104 -3.59 -11.94 5.24
CA ASP A 104 -4.07 -11.11 4.14
C ASP A 104 -5.40 -10.39 4.43
N HIS A 105 -6.03 -10.66 5.57
CA HIS A 105 -7.28 -10.03 6.02
C HIS A 105 -8.38 -10.00 4.94
N GLY A 106 -8.43 -11.01 4.06
CA GLY A 106 -9.43 -11.07 3.00
C GLY A 106 -9.21 -10.06 1.86
N HIS A 107 -8.10 -9.36 1.84
CA HIS A 107 -7.80 -8.36 0.83
C HIS A 107 -7.34 -9.01 -0.49
N ASN A 108 -8.04 -8.70 -1.58
CA ASN A 108 -7.77 -9.34 -2.88
C ASN A 108 -6.39 -9.04 -3.44
N GLY A 109 -5.89 -7.82 -3.23
CA GLY A 109 -4.55 -7.45 -3.66
C GLY A 109 -3.47 -8.24 -2.93
N LEU A 110 -3.61 -8.37 -1.60
CA LEU A 110 -2.68 -9.17 -0.79
C LEU A 110 -2.73 -10.64 -1.17
N ARG A 111 -3.91 -11.19 -1.42
CA ARG A 111 -4.05 -12.57 -1.89
C ARG A 111 -3.29 -12.80 -3.19
N SER A 112 -3.41 -11.87 -4.13
CA SER A 112 -2.70 -11.94 -5.41
C SER A 112 -1.19 -11.93 -5.20
N ILE A 113 -0.69 -11.04 -4.34
CA ILE A 113 0.74 -10.96 -4.04
C ILE A 113 1.23 -12.24 -3.38
N THR A 114 0.51 -12.73 -2.37
CA THR A 114 0.87 -13.97 -1.65
C THR A 114 0.95 -15.17 -2.59
N LYS A 115 0.02 -15.24 -3.56
CA LYS A 115 -0.04 -16.35 -4.51
C LYS A 115 1.20 -16.46 -5.39
N VAL A 116 1.77 -15.33 -5.83
CA VAL A 116 2.87 -15.35 -6.81
C VAL A 116 4.22 -14.92 -6.23
N PHE A 117 4.23 -14.22 -5.11
CA PHE A 117 5.43 -13.67 -4.49
C PHE A 117 5.77 -14.35 -3.15
N GLY A 118 4.83 -15.13 -2.61
CA GLY A 118 4.97 -15.72 -1.29
C GLY A 118 4.41 -14.84 -0.19
N ALA A 119 4.41 -15.35 1.05
CA ALA A 119 3.74 -14.71 2.17
C ALA A 119 4.68 -13.89 3.07
N ASP A 120 5.98 -13.86 2.77
CA ASP A 120 6.99 -13.29 3.69
C ASP A 120 7.19 -11.78 3.56
N TYR A 121 6.43 -11.12 2.68
CA TYR A 121 6.48 -9.66 2.59
C TYR A 121 5.80 -9.00 3.80
N VAL A 122 6.08 -7.74 4.02
CA VAL A 122 5.60 -6.97 5.18
C VAL A 122 4.30 -6.24 4.81
N ARG A 123 3.25 -6.49 5.55
CA ARG A 123 1.93 -5.87 5.32
C ARG A 123 1.76 -4.68 6.25
N ALA A 124 1.46 -3.52 5.66
CA ALA A 124 1.21 -2.28 6.38
C ALA A 124 -0.26 -1.89 6.20
N GLY A 125 -1.06 -2.04 7.25
CA GLY A 125 -2.50 -1.84 7.21
C GLY A 125 -2.92 -0.41 7.51
N LEU A 126 -3.70 0.15 6.60
CA LEU A 126 -4.35 1.46 6.73
C LEU A 126 -5.81 1.21 7.08
N GLY A 127 -6.20 1.45 8.33
CA GLY A 127 -7.55 1.14 8.81
C GLY A 127 -8.61 1.98 8.12
N ILE A 128 -9.55 1.30 7.48
CA ILE A 128 -10.71 1.94 6.85
C ILE A 128 -12.03 1.57 7.55
N GLY A 129 -11.97 0.61 8.45
CA GLY A 129 -13.16 0.11 9.15
C GLY A 129 -14.02 -0.78 8.27
N ARG A 130 -15.08 -1.30 8.84
CA ARG A 130 -16.04 -2.14 8.13
C ARG A 130 -17.18 -1.32 7.57
N PRO A 131 -17.82 -1.78 6.47
CA PRO A 131 -18.96 -1.07 5.93
C PRO A 131 -20.13 -1.03 6.92
N PRO A 132 -20.90 0.08 6.94
CA PRO A 132 -22.06 0.19 7.82
C PRO A 132 -23.21 -0.67 7.32
N GLY A 133 -24.00 -1.21 8.26
CA GLY A 133 -25.21 -1.95 7.95
C GLY A 133 -24.95 -3.17 7.07
N ARG A 134 -25.69 -3.26 5.96
CA ARG A 134 -25.62 -4.40 5.03
C ARG A 134 -24.88 -4.09 3.75
N MET A 135 -24.16 -2.98 3.70
CA MET A 135 -23.40 -2.62 2.51
C MET A 135 -22.33 -3.68 2.21
N PRO A 136 -22.27 -4.24 0.99
CA PRO A 136 -21.21 -5.18 0.62
C PRO A 136 -19.84 -4.53 0.69
N VAL A 137 -18.83 -5.32 1.08
CA VAL A 137 -17.44 -4.86 1.15
C VAL A 137 -16.98 -4.30 -0.20
N ALA A 138 -17.31 -5.00 -1.29
CA ALA A 138 -16.92 -4.56 -2.64
C ALA A 138 -17.44 -3.16 -2.98
N ASP A 139 -18.63 -2.81 -2.53
CA ASP A 139 -19.18 -1.47 -2.74
C ASP A 139 -18.51 -0.44 -1.83
N PHE A 140 -18.27 -0.81 -0.59
CA PHE A 140 -17.67 0.08 0.41
C PHE A 140 -16.26 0.54 0.02
N VAL A 141 -15.41 -0.39 -0.39
CA VAL A 141 -14.02 -0.06 -0.74
C VAL A 141 -13.91 0.77 -2.01
N LEU A 142 -14.90 0.71 -2.90
CA LEU A 142 -14.94 1.50 -4.12
C LEU A 142 -15.62 2.86 -3.95
N LYS A 143 -16.03 3.21 -2.73
CA LYS A 143 -16.54 4.54 -2.41
C LYS A 143 -15.44 5.43 -1.85
N PRO A 144 -15.52 6.75 -2.05
CA PRO A 144 -14.60 7.66 -1.40
C PRO A 144 -14.83 7.70 0.12
N PHE A 145 -13.84 8.21 0.84
CA PHE A 145 -14.00 8.49 2.26
C PHE A 145 -15.11 9.54 2.45
N THR A 146 -15.81 9.45 3.58
CA THR A 146 -16.85 10.43 3.91
C THR A 146 -16.27 11.81 4.16
N LYS A 147 -17.12 12.83 4.11
CA LYS A 147 -16.69 14.21 4.40
C LYS A 147 -16.09 14.33 5.82
N ALA A 148 -16.62 13.57 6.77
CA ALA A 148 -16.11 13.56 8.15
C ALA A 148 -14.75 12.89 8.25
N GLU A 149 -14.49 11.86 7.42
CA GLU A 149 -13.23 11.13 7.40
C GLU A 149 -12.11 11.89 6.69
N GLN A 150 -12.42 12.66 5.64
CA GLN A 150 -11.42 13.29 4.79
C GLN A 150 -10.41 14.17 5.52
N PRO A 151 -10.78 15.01 6.50
CA PRO A 151 -9.79 15.81 7.25
C PRO A 151 -8.80 14.98 8.06
N GLN A 152 -9.12 13.72 8.34
CA GLN A 152 -8.24 12.82 9.07
C GLN A 152 -7.17 12.15 8.19
N LEU A 153 -7.36 12.14 6.86
CA LEU A 153 -6.47 11.43 5.95
C LEU A 153 -5.03 11.93 5.99
N PRO A 154 -4.75 13.25 5.97
CA PRO A 154 -3.36 13.71 6.06
C PRO A 154 -2.65 13.23 7.33
N ILE A 155 -3.35 13.19 8.46
CA ILE A 155 -2.82 12.70 9.73
C ILE A 155 -2.51 11.20 9.62
N MET A 156 -3.41 10.44 9.01
CA MET A 156 -3.27 9.01 8.80
C MET A 156 -2.08 8.68 7.90
N TRP A 157 -1.93 9.41 6.79
CA TRP A 157 -0.81 9.24 5.88
C TRP A 157 0.53 9.58 6.55
N ALA A 158 0.56 10.65 7.36
CA ALA A 158 1.75 11.04 8.11
C ALA A 158 2.14 9.97 9.13
N ASP A 159 1.16 9.38 9.82
CA ASP A 159 1.40 8.29 10.77
C ASP A 159 1.97 7.05 10.07
N MET A 160 1.43 6.72 8.89
CA MET A 160 1.98 5.61 8.10
C MET A 160 3.42 5.90 7.68
N ALA A 161 3.71 7.13 7.23
CA ALA A 161 5.06 7.52 6.84
C ALA A 161 6.05 7.33 7.98
N ASP A 162 5.68 7.75 9.18
CA ASP A 162 6.53 7.60 10.37
C ASP A 162 6.76 6.13 10.70
N LYS A 163 5.73 5.31 10.64
CA LYS A 163 5.82 3.89 10.95
C LYS A 163 6.67 3.12 9.93
N VAL A 164 6.51 3.42 8.64
CA VAL A 164 7.32 2.81 7.58
C VAL A 164 8.79 3.20 7.75
N THR A 165 9.06 4.48 7.95
CA THR A 165 10.43 4.99 8.12
C THR A 165 11.09 4.34 9.33
N ARG A 166 10.38 4.24 10.44
CA ARG A 166 10.89 3.59 11.65
C ARG A 166 11.14 2.10 11.44
N PHE A 167 10.25 1.41 10.74
CA PHE A 167 10.40 0.00 10.42
C PHE A 167 11.68 -0.24 9.63
N ILE A 168 11.92 0.56 8.58
CA ILE A 168 13.12 0.45 7.75
C ILE A 168 14.37 0.72 8.57
N THR A 169 14.37 1.78 9.36
CA THR A 169 15.51 2.16 10.21
C THR A 169 15.86 1.05 11.20
N THR A 170 14.85 0.49 11.86
CA THR A 170 15.03 -0.59 12.84
C THR A 170 15.54 -1.87 12.17
N SER A 171 15.05 -2.17 10.95
CA SER A 171 15.44 -3.39 10.22
C SER A 171 16.88 -3.34 9.71
N GLU A 172 17.45 -2.13 9.52
CA GLU A 172 18.82 -1.95 9.04
C GLU A 172 19.84 -2.01 10.17
N THR A 173 19.41 -2.01 11.43
CA THR A 173 20.30 -2.18 12.57
C THR A 173 20.30 -3.62 13.04
#